data_0fafa86565b35035d341f869ec21e431
#
_entry.id   0fafa86565b35035d341f869ec21e431
#
_cell.length_a   1.000
_cell.length_b   1.000
_cell.length_c   1.000
_cell.angle_alpha   90.00
_cell.angle_beta   90.00
_cell.angle_gamma   90.00
#
_symmetry.space_group_name_H-M   'P 1'
#
loop_
_entity.id
_entity.type
_entity.pdbx_description
1 polymer ?
#
loop_
_entity_poly.entity_id
_entity_poly.type
_entity_poly.pdbx_seq_one_letter_code
_entity_poly.pdbx_strand_id
1 'polypeptide(L)'
;MTLLEMIQKENAAAFTHGGKFHADDVFSAALLLHFNPKLTIQRGNRVPEEFDGIVFDIGRGEYDHHQKDSRIRENGAPYAAFGLLWEALGTEILSPKMAECFDEKFVQPLDNNDNTGEKNELAGLIGMFNPVWDDNRRSDAAFFEAVTIAGRILEHKWERFRADERMEQQLSLIHISEPTRLQ
;
A
#
# COMPACT_ATOMS: atom_id res chain seq x y z
N MET A 1 -0.17 -21.22 -0.16
CA MET A 1 0.43 -20.29 -1.15
C MET A 1 0.39 -18.92 -0.54
N THR A 2 1.53 -18.27 -0.41
CA THR A 2 1.63 -16.92 0.15
C THR A 2 1.12 -15.88 -0.86
N LEU A 3 0.83 -14.65 -0.39
CA LEU A 3 0.45 -13.54 -1.26
C LEU A 3 1.56 -13.26 -2.29
N LEU A 4 2.82 -13.26 -1.86
CA LEU A 4 3.96 -13.03 -2.75
C LEU A 4 4.05 -14.08 -3.87
N GLU A 5 3.84 -15.37 -3.53
CA GLU A 5 3.78 -16.44 -4.54
C GLU A 5 2.62 -16.25 -5.53
N MET A 6 1.47 -15.74 -5.07
CA MET A 6 0.34 -15.42 -5.95
C MET A 6 0.68 -14.27 -6.92
N ILE A 7 1.33 -13.22 -6.42
CA ILE A 7 1.73 -12.05 -7.22
C ILE A 7 2.76 -12.45 -8.29
N GLN A 8 3.66 -13.37 -7.97
CA GLN A 8 4.77 -13.76 -8.86
C GLN A 8 4.42 -14.80 -9.92
N LYS A 9 3.19 -15.29 -9.96
CA LYS A 9 2.73 -16.17 -11.04
C LYS A 9 2.85 -15.49 -12.41
N GLU A 10 3.11 -16.27 -13.46
CA GLU A 10 3.27 -15.78 -14.84
C GLU A 10 2.03 -14.99 -15.33
N ASN A 11 0.83 -15.44 -14.97
CA ASN A 11 -0.43 -14.78 -15.35
C ASN A 11 -1.17 -14.23 -14.12
N ALA A 12 -0.42 -13.63 -13.17
CA ALA A 12 -1.02 -13.08 -11.98
C ALA A 12 -2.05 -12.01 -12.31
N ALA A 13 -3.19 -12.06 -11.64
CA ALA A 13 -4.27 -11.10 -11.77
C ALA A 13 -4.72 -10.61 -10.40
N ALA A 14 -5.15 -9.36 -10.36
CA ALA A 14 -5.79 -8.76 -9.20
C ALA A 14 -7.10 -8.06 -9.59
N PHE A 15 -8.00 -7.92 -8.65
CA PHE A 15 -9.30 -7.28 -8.85
C PHE A 15 -9.59 -6.31 -7.72
N THR A 16 -10.08 -5.12 -8.07
CA THR A 16 -10.57 -4.12 -7.13
C THR A 16 -11.87 -3.47 -7.63
N HIS A 17 -12.46 -2.59 -6.82
CA HIS A 17 -13.69 -1.92 -7.20
C HIS A 17 -13.52 -0.96 -8.39
N GLY A 18 -14.59 -0.74 -9.13
CA GLY A 18 -14.68 0.21 -10.24
C GLY A 18 -15.16 1.59 -9.78
N GLY A 19 -15.26 2.51 -10.76
CA GLY A 19 -15.79 3.86 -10.51
C GLY A 19 -14.76 4.78 -9.85
N LYS A 20 -15.23 5.59 -8.88
CA LYS A 20 -14.36 6.51 -8.14
C LYS A 20 -13.36 5.72 -7.30
N PHE A 21 -12.09 6.10 -7.38
CA PHE A 21 -11.01 5.48 -6.62
C PHE A 21 -10.51 6.41 -5.50
N HIS A 22 -9.89 5.81 -4.49
CA HIS A 22 -9.29 6.46 -3.33
C HIS A 22 -7.78 6.22 -3.29
N ALA A 23 -7.11 6.75 -2.28
CA ALA A 23 -5.68 6.49 -2.11
C ALA A 23 -5.43 5.03 -1.74
N ASP A 24 -6.34 4.41 -1.01
CA ASP A 24 -6.23 3.05 -0.53
C ASP A 24 -6.08 2.03 -1.67
N ASP A 25 -7.03 1.99 -2.60
CA ASP A 25 -6.98 1.08 -3.74
C ASP A 25 -5.86 1.43 -4.74
N VAL A 26 -5.52 2.71 -4.87
CA VAL A 26 -4.41 3.17 -5.72
C VAL A 26 -3.05 2.74 -5.17
N PHE A 27 -2.77 2.93 -3.87
CA PHE A 27 -1.52 2.49 -3.26
C PHE A 27 -1.44 0.97 -3.14
N SER A 28 -2.57 0.28 -2.92
CA SER A 28 -2.68 -1.17 -3.00
C SER A 28 -2.25 -1.71 -4.34
N ALA A 29 -2.79 -1.16 -5.42
CA ALA A 29 -2.42 -1.51 -6.79
C ALA A 29 -0.94 -1.24 -7.07
N ALA A 30 -0.41 -0.09 -6.65
CA ALA A 30 0.99 0.27 -6.81
C ALA A 30 1.93 -0.68 -6.08
N LEU A 31 1.57 -1.12 -4.86
CA LEU A 31 2.33 -2.10 -4.08
C LEU A 31 2.38 -3.46 -4.79
N LEU A 32 1.26 -3.95 -5.30
CA LEU A 32 1.21 -5.21 -6.05
C LEU A 32 2.06 -5.15 -7.33
N LEU A 33 1.98 -4.07 -8.08
CA LEU A 33 2.75 -3.84 -9.31
C LEU A 33 4.27 -3.68 -9.07
N HIS A 34 4.68 -3.26 -7.87
CA HIS A 34 6.09 -3.24 -7.49
C HIS A 34 6.70 -4.65 -7.52
N PHE A 35 5.98 -5.65 -7.02
CA PHE A 35 6.45 -7.05 -7.02
C PHE A 35 6.30 -7.74 -8.37
N ASN A 36 5.29 -7.37 -9.16
CA ASN A 36 5.10 -7.89 -10.51
C ASN A 36 4.53 -6.83 -11.46
N PRO A 37 5.40 -6.14 -12.23
CA PRO A 37 4.96 -5.14 -13.20
C PRO A 37 4.07 -5.67 -14.33
N LYS A 38 3.97 -7.00 -14.48
CA LYS A 38 3.11 -7.66 -15.48
C LYS A 38 1.76 -8.12 -14.90
N LEU A 39 1.54 -7.95 -13.59
CA LEU A 39 0.28 -8.29 -12.94
C LEU A 39 -0.86 -7.49 -13.59
N THR A 40 -1.91 -8.20 -13.99
CA THR A 40 -3.10 -7.57 -14.59
C THR A 40 -4.07 -7.15 -13.50
N ILE A 41 -4.38 -5.86 -13.40
CA ILE A 41 -5.38 -5.35 -12.46
C ILE A 41 -6.69 -5.07 -13.20
N GLN A 42 -7.76 -5.71 -12.77
CA GLN A 42 -9.12 -5.53 -13.25
C GLN A 42 -9.92 -4.71 -12.24
N ARG A 43 -10.84 -3.89 -12.73
CA ARG A 43 -11.72 -3.08 -11.89
C ARG A 43 -13.18 -3.30 -12.26
N GLY A 44 -14.05 -3.37 -11.27
CA GLY A 44 -15.47 -3.57 -11.52
C GLY A 44 -16.33 -3.45 -10.26
N ASN A 45 -17.64 -3.51 -10.43
CA ASN A 45 -18.58 -3.34 -9.31
C ASN A 45 -18.83 -4.66 -8.54
N ARG A 46 -18.37 -5.76 -9.06
CA ARG A 46 -18.51 -7.10 -8.46
C ARG A 46 -17.37 -7.99 -8.93
N VAL A 47 -16.81 -8.74 -8.00
CA VAL A 47 -15.81 -9.78 -8.30
C VAL A 47 -16.46 -10.87 -9.12
N PRO A 48 -15.90 -11.28 -10.29
CA PRO A 48 -16.42 -12.42 -11.06
C PRO A 48 -16.38 -13.71 -10.24
N GLU A 49 -17.38 -14.59 -10.40
CA GLU A 49 -17.51 -15.82 -9.60
C GLU A 49 -16.32 -16.78 -9.76
N GLU A 50 -15.71 -16.82 -10.93
CA GLU A 50 -14.57 -17.69 -11.25
C GLU A 50 -13.22 -16.92 -11.24
N PHE A 51 -13.16 -15.75 -10.56
CA PHE A 51 -11.92 -14.99 -10.52
C PHE A 51 -10.88 -15.71 -9.66
N ASP A 52 -9.80 -16.17 -10.30
CA ASP A 52 -8.63 -16.74 -9.63
C ASP A 52 -7.50 -15.70 -9.57
N GLY A 53 -7.42 -14.99 -8.46
CA GLY A 53 -6.43 -13.94 -8.28
C GLY A 53 -6.56 -13.23 -6.94
N ILE A 54 -5.85 -12.12 -6.82
CA ILE A 54 -5.81 -11.29 -5.61
C ILE A 54 -6.98 -10.32 -5.65
N VAL A 55 -7.86 -10.38 -4.66
CA VAL A 55 -8.98 -9.44 -4.54
C VAL A 55 -8.69 -8.49 -3.38
N PHE A 56 -8.75 -7.18 -3.63
CA PHE A 56 -8.50 -6.16 -2.61
C PHE A 56 -9.52 -5.03 -2.71
N ASP A 57 -9.83 -4.43 -1.58
CA ASP A 57 -10.77 -3.31 -1.40
C ASP A 57 -12.18 -3.57 -1.96
N ILE A 58 -12.56 -4.83 -2.08
CA ILE A 58 -13.89 -5.31 -2.51
C ILE A 58 -14.03 -6.80 -2.19
N GLY A 59 -15.27 -7.29 -2.10
CA GLY A 59 -15.57 -8.72 -2.09
C GLY A 59 -15.56 -9.36 -0.72
N ARG A 60 -15.26 -8.61 0.33
CA ARG A 60 -15.23 -9.07 1.74
C ARG A 60 -14.25 -10.21 1.99
N GLY A 61 -13.15 -10.22 1.23
CA GLY A 61 -12.05 -11.17 1.38
C GLY A 61 -10.97 -10.69 2.36
N GLU A 62 -9.81 -11.33 2.29
CA GLU A 62 -8.67 -11.10 3.19
C GLU A 62 -8.12 -9.66 3.12
N TYR A 63 -8.15 -9.04 1.94
CA TYR A 63 -7.63 -7.68 1.71
C TYR A 63 -8.75 -6.66 1.47
N ASP A 64 -9.90 -6.85 2.11
CA ASP A 64 -11.03 -5.93 2.12
C ASP A 64 -11.38 -5.54 3.56
N HIS A 65 -11.70 -4.28 3.80
CA HIS A 65 -12.00 -3.73 5.12
C HIS A 65 -13.48 -3.36 5.31
N HIS A 66 -14.32 -3.54 4.30
CA HIS A 66 -15.75 -3.18 4.34
C HIS A 66 -16.63 -4.17 5.14
N GLN A 67 -16.03 -5.00 5.98
CA GLN A 67 -16.72 -5.98 6.82
C GLN A 67 -17.05 -5.39 8.19
N LYS A 68 -18.07 -5.94 8.88
CA LYS A 68 -18.43 -5.47 10.23
C LYS A 68 -17.37 -5.72 11.28
N ASP A 69 -16.53 -6.72 11.06
CA ASP A 69 -15.42 -7.17 11.87
C ASP A 69 -14.07 -6.82 11.21
N SER A 70 -14.00 -5.64 10.60
CA SER A 70 -12.78 -5.14 10.01
C SER A 70 -11.63 -5.14 11.02
N ARG A 71 -10.45 -5.51 10.57
CA ARG A 71 -9.25 -5.62 11.41
C ARG A 71 -8.80 -4.25 11.91
N ILE A 72 -8.32 -4.25 13.14
CA ILE A 72 -7.77 -3.07 13.83
C ILE A 72 -6.39 -3.44 14.33
N ARG A 73 -5.41 -2.53 14.21
CA ARG A 73 -4.06 -2.68 14.75
C ARG A 73 -4.08 -2.61 16.28
N GLU A 74 -3.04 -3.10 16.94
CA GLU A 74 -2.92 -3.07 18.41
C GLU A 74 -3.01 -1.65 18.98
N ASN A 75 -2.55 -0.65 18.24
CA ASN A 75 -2.66 0.77 18.62
C ASN A 75 -4.03 1.41 18.34
N GLY A 76 -4.99 0.64 17.84
CA GLY A 76 -6.34 1.09 17.55
C GLY A 76 -6.55 1.67 16.16
N ALA A 77 -5.53 1.82 15.33
CA ALA A 77 -5.67 2.28 13.96
C ALA A 77 -6.36 1.22 13.08
N PRO A 78 -7.42 1.56 12.32
CA PRO A 78 -8.08 0.60 11.45
C PRO A 78 -7.16 0.21 10.29
N TYR A 79 -7.36 -0.98 9.75
CA TYR A 79 -6.80 -1.35 8.46
C TYR A 79 -7.74 -0.91 7.34
N ALA A 80 -7.15 -0.46 6.22
CA ALA A 80 -7.79 -0.47 4.91
C ALA A 80 -7.07 -1.50 4.02
N ALA A 81 -7.41 -1.62 2.75
CA ALA A 81 -6.81 -2.64 1.88
C ALA A 81 -5.30 -2.47 1.76
N PHE A 82 -4.81 -1.23 1.67
CA PHE A 82 -3.37 -0.96 1.60
C PHE A 82 -2.63 -1.43 2.85
N GLY A 83 -3.19 -1.19 4.04
CA GLY A 83 -2.60 -1.67 5.29
C GLY A 83 -2.58 -3.20 5.39
N LEU A 84 -3.64 -3.88 4.95
CA LEU A 84 -3.69 -5.34 4.92
C LEU A 84 -2.65 -5.95 3.99
N LEU A 85 -2.47 -5.35 2.81
CA LEU A 85 -1.43 -5.77 1.85
C LEU A 85 -0.02 -5.42 2.37
N TRP A 86 0.15 -4.26 3.01
CA TRP A 86 1.43 -3.87 3.61
C TRP A 86 1.86 -4.82 4.73
N GLU A 87 0.95 -5.21 5.60
CA GLU A 87 1.22 -6.20 6.65
C GLU A 87 1.78 -7.51 6.07
N ALA A 88 1.24 -7.96 4.94
CA ALA A 88 1.67 -9.19 4.28
C ALA A 88 2.98 -9.07 3.50
N LEU A 89 3.33 -7.88 3.00
CA LEU A 89 4.40 -7.68 2.02
C LEU A 89 5.51 -6.72 2.48
N GLY A 90 5.28 -5.91 3.49
CA GLY A 90 6.20 -4.82 3.87
C GLY A 90 7.60 -5.29 4.24
N THR A 91 7.71 -6.46 4.86
CA THR A 91 9.01 -7.06 5.23
C THR A 91 9.79 -7.65 4.06
N GLU A 92 9.16 -7.79 2.90
CA GLU A 92 9.85 -8.13 1.64
C GLU A 92 10.56 -6.90 1.02
N ILE A 93 10.22 -5.70 1.49
CA ILE A 93 10.73 -4.42 0.96
C ILE A 93 11.69 -3.74 1.95
N LEU A 94 11.33 -3.73 3.23
CA LEU A 94 12.06 -3.08 4.32
C LEU A 94 12.37 -4.10 5.43
N SER A 95 13.37 -3.82 6.27
CA SER A 95 13.55 -4.62 7.48
C SER A 95 12.30 -4.57 8.37
N PRO A 96 12.07 -5.55 9.26
CA PRO A 96 10.88 -5.58 10.11
C PRO A 96 10.66 -4.27 10.89
N LYS A 97 11.72 -3.70 11.47
CA LYS A 97 11.66 -2.41 12.17
C LYS A 97 11.23 -1.26 11.26
N MET A 98 11.81 -1.19 10.06
CA MET A 98 11.50 -0.13 9.11
C MET A 98 10.13 -0.33 8.46
N ALA A 99 9.66 -1.57 8.28
CA ALA A 99 8.33 -1.87 7.79
C ALA A 99 7.24 -1.42 8.79
N GLU A 100 7.44 -1.66 10.09
CA GLU A 100 6.58 -1.15 11.16
C GLU A 100 6.56 0.38 11.21
N CYS A 101 7.74 1.01 11.17
CA CYS A 101 7.85 2.46 11.15
C CYS A 101 7.21 3.10 9.91
N PHE A 102 7.28 2.44 8.76
CA PHE A 102 6.61 2.86 7.54
C PHE A 102 5.09 2.70 7.66
N ASP A 103 4.61 1.60 8.24
CA ASP A 103 3.20 1.41 8.53
C ASP A 103 2.66 2.58 9.37
N GLU A 104 3.28 2.87 10.51
CA GLU A 104 2.85 3.94 11.40
C GLU A 104 2.85 5.32 10.74
N LYS A 105 3.91 5.65 9.99
CA LYS A 105 4.11 7.02 9.47
C LYS A 105 3.47 7.28 8.11
N PHE A 106 3.19 6.26 7.33
CA PHE A 106 2.70 6.40 5.97
C PHE A 106 1.41 5.64 5.69
N VAL A 107 1.33 4.35 6.07
CA VAL A 107 0.18 3.50 5.74
C VAL A 107 -1.02 3.84 6.62
N GLN A 108 -0.84 3.87 7.93
CA GLN A 108 -1.94 4.15 8.88
C GLN A 108 -2.65 5.48 8.62
N PRO A 109 -1.98 6.61 8.30
CA PRO A 109 -2.67 7.84 7.93
C PRO A 109 -3.55 7.72 6.67
N LEU A 110 -3.19 6.86 5.71
CA LEU A 110 -4.00 6.58 4.53
C LEU A 110 -5.19 5.66 4.86
N ASP A 111 -4.95 4.60 5.64
CA ASP A 111 -6.00 3.71 6.14
C ASP A 111 -7.03 4.48 7.00
N ASN A 112 -6.58 5.39 7.85
CA ASN A 112 -7.46 6.25 8.65
C ASN A 112 -8.31 7.17 7.76
N ASN A 113 -7.70 7.78 6.74
CA ASN A 113 -8.45 8.61 5.79
C ASN A 113 -9.57 7.82 5.12
N ASP A 114 -9.29 6.60 4.68
CA ASP A 114 -10.26 5.77 3.99
C ASP A 114 -11.41 5.33 4.91
N ASN A 115 -11.08 4.86 6.11
CA ASN A 115 -12.07 4.36 7.07
C ASN A 115 -12.91 5.46 7.74
N THR A 116 -12.35 6.65 7.99
CA THR A 116 -12.98 7.68 8.84
C THR A 116 -13.28 8.98 8.12
N GLY A 117 -12.72 9.19 6.93
CA GLY A 117 -12.75 10.47 6.23
C GLY A 117 -11.82 11.53 6.85
N GLU A 118 -10.92 11.13 7.77
CA GLU A 118 -9.91 12.04 8.32
C GLU A 118 -9.07 12.66 7.20
N LYS A 119 -8.84 13.98 7.27
CA LYS A 119 -8.14 14.70 6.21
C LYS A 119 -6.71 14.20 6.03
N ASN A 120 -6.38 13.77 4.84
CA ASN A 120 -5.04 13.40 4.42
C ASN A 120 -4.72 14.11 3.09
N GLU A 121 -3.66 14.92 3.07
CA GLU A 121 -3.31 15.73 1.89
C GLU A 121 -2.91 14.86 0.71
N LEU A 122 -2.17 13.77 0.94
CA LEU A 122 -1.77 12.85 -0.12
C LEU A 122 -2.96 12.12 -0.70
N ALA A 123 -3.89 11.65 0.15
CA ALA A 123 -5.14 11.05 -0.31
C ALA A 123 -5.97 12.04 -1.14
N GLY A 124 -6.01 13.31 -0.72
CA GLY A 124 -6.64 14.39 -1.48
C GLY A 124 -6.01 14.58 -2.86
N LEU A 125 -4.68 14.58 -2.96
CA LEU A 125 -3.95 14.69 -4.22
C LEU A 125 -4.24 13.51 -5.16
N ILE A 126 -4.21 12.29 -4.64
CA ILE A 126 -4.57 11.08 -5.42
C ILE A 126 -6.02 11.17 -5.88
N GLY A 127 -6.93 11.61 -5.03
CA GLY A 127 -8.34 11.80 -5.36
C GLY A 127 -8.61 12.78 -6.50
N MET A 128 -7.70 13.74 -6.74
CA MET A 128 -7.81 14.70 -7.86
C MET A 128 -7.63 14.05 -9.24
N PHE A 129 -7.08 12.85 -9.34
CA PHE A 129 -6.99 12.11 -10.59
C PHE A 129 -8.33 11.53 -11.05
N ASN A 130 -9.32 11.42 -10.16
CA ASN A 130 -10.66 10.98 -10.56
C ASN A 130 -11.23 11.92 -11.63
N PRO A 131 -11.82 11.38 -12.71
CA PRO A 131 -12.48 12.19 -13.72
C PRO A 131 -13.55 13.10 -13.10
N VAL A 132 -13.63 14.34 -13.53
CA VAL A 132 -14.74 15.24 -13.20
C VAL A 132 -16.00 14.81 -13.96
N TRP A 133 -17.18 15.28 -13.53
CA TRP A 133 -18.48 14.81 -14.02
C TRP A 133 -18.71 14.99 -15.54
N ASP A 134 -18.02 15.93 -16.17
CA ASP A 134 -18.07 16.23 -17.61
C ASP A 134 -16.85 15.72 -18.39
N ASP A 135 -15.98 14.93 -17.73
CA ASP A 135 -14.81 14.33 -18.37
C ASP A 135 -15.17 12.96 -18.97
N ASN A 136 -14.92 12.79 -20.27
CA ASN A 136 -15.16 11.54 -20.99
C ASN A 136 -14.02 10.51 -20.83
N ARG A 137 -12.98 10.81 -20.03
CA ARG A 137 -11.93 9.83 -19.76
C ARG A 137 -12.50 8.64 -19.01
N ARG A 138 -12.01 7.46 -19.39
CA ARG A 138 -12.37 6.24 -18.67
C ARG A 138 -11.75 6.28 -17.27
N SER A 139 -12.53 5.99 -16.25
CA SER A 139 -12.09 5.92 -14.84
C SER A 139 -10.86 5.01 -14.67
N ASP A 140 -10.77 3.91 -15.43
CA ASP A 140 -9.63 3.00 -15.38
C ASP A 140 -8.32 3.64 -15.88
N ALA A 141 -8.37 4.46 -16.95
CA ALA A 141 -7.18 5.17 -17.42
C ALA A 141 -6.65 6.15 -16.38
N ALA A 142 -7.55 6.90 -15.74
CA ALA A 142 -7.23 7.82 -14.65
C ALA A 142 -6.70 7.09 -13.40
N PHE A 143 -7.27 5.93 -13.08
CA PHE A 143 -6.77 5.06 -12.00
C PHE A 143 -5.32 4.64 -12.24
N PHE A 144 -4.98 4.12 -13.41
CA PHE A 144 -3.61 3.68 -13.70
C PHE A 144 -2.61 4.84 -13.79
N GLU A 145 -3.07 6.04 -14.16
CA GLU A 145 -2.26 7.25 -14.05
C GLU A 145 -1.91 7.54 -12.57
N ALA A 146 -2.91 7.51 -11.69
CA ALA A 146 -2.72 7.68 -10.25
C ALA A 146 -1.82 6.57 -9.65
N VAL A 147 -2.02 5.31 -10.05
CA VAL A 147 -1.19 4.17 -9.62
C VAL A 147 0.28 4.36 -10.01
N THR A 148 0.55 4.89 -11.21
CA THR A 148 1.93 5.18 -11.64
C THR A 148 2.59 6.22 -10.74
N ILE A 149 1.87 7.27 -10.34
CA ILE A 149 2.37 8.29 -9.41
C ILE A 149 2.57 7.70 -8.02
N ALA A 150 1.61 6.92 -7.51
CA ALA A 150 1.71 6.25 -6.22
C ALA A 150 2.92 5.30 -6.15
N GLY A 151 3.19 4.54 -7.20
CA GLY A 151 4.37 3.68 -7.29
C GLY A 151 5.68 4.45 -7.13
N ARG A 152 5.82 5.60 -7.79
CA ARG A 152 6.99 6.47 -7.63
C ARG A 152 7.10 7.05 -6.22
N ILE A 153 5.98 7.43 -5.61
CA ILE A 153 5.96 7.90 -4.22
C ILE A 153 6.45 6.80 -3.29
N LEU A 154 5.96 5.56 -3.43
CA LEU A 154 6.38 4.42 -2.63
C LEU A 154 7.88 4.16 -2.76
N GLU A 155 8.42 4.07 -3.96
CA GLU A 155 9.85 3.85 -4.21
C GLU A 155 10.73 4.89 -3.52
N HIS A 156 10.41 6.18 -3.65
CA HIS A 156 11.15 7.24 -2.99
C HIS A 156 11.01 7.21 -1.46
N LYS A 157 9.84 6.86 -0.95
CA LYS A 157 9.61 6.69 0.49
C LYS A 157 10.45 5.53 1.04
N TRP A 158 10.40 4.37 0.41
CA TRP A 158 11.18 3.20 0.85
C TRP A 158 12.70 3.46 0.81
N GLU A 159 13.19 4.17 -0.22
CA GLU A 159 14.62 4.52 -0.26
C GLU A 159 15.03 5.45 0.89
N ARG A 160 14.16 6.37 1.32
CA ARG A 160 14.40 7.20 2.52
C ARG A 160 14.47 6.35 3.78
N PHE A 161 13.54 5.44 3.98
CA PHE A 161 13.55 4.53 5.14
C PHE A 161 14.79 3.63 5.16
N ARG A 162 15.22 3.12 4.01
CA ARG A 162 16.50 2.39 3.90
C ARG A 162 17.71 3.27 4.21
N ALA A 163 17.70 4.53 3.80
CA ALA A 163 18.77 5.48 4.11
C ALA A 163 18.84 5.79 5.61
N ASP A 164 17.70 5.97 6.25
CA ASP A 164 17.61 6.19 7.70
C ASP A 164 18.15 4.95 8.46
N GLU A 165 17.80 3.75 8.04
CA GLU A 165 18.33 2.52 8.63
C GLU A 165 19.86 2.40 8.47
N ARG A 166 20.40 2.71 7.29
CA ARG A 166 21.86 2.74 7.08
C ARG A 166 22.55 3.76 7.99
N MET A 167 21.95 4.90 8.21
CA MET A 167 22.47 5.94 9.11
C MET A 167 22.47 5.44 10.56
N GLU A 168 21.38 4.82 11.03
CA GLU A 168 21.31 4.25 12.39
C GLU A 168 22.39 3.18 12.61
N GLN A 169 22.62 2.30 11.64
CA GLN A 169 23.67 1.28 11.69
C GLN A 169 25.06 1.88 11.78
N GLN A 170 25.35 2.94 11.01
CA GLN A 170 26.64 3.64 11.06
C GLN A 170 26.88 4.31 12.41
N LEU A 171 25.87 5.00 12.95
CA LEU A 171 25.97 5.63 14.27
C LEU A 171 26.20 4.61 15.39
N SER A 172 25.55 3.46 15.33
CA SER A 172 25.75 2.37 16.26
C SER A 172 27.19 1.83 16.24
N LEU A 173 27.79 1.69 15.06
CA LEU A 173 29.17 1.26 14.90
C LEU A 173 30.18 2.29 15.47
N ILE A 174 29.93 3.58 15.31
CA ILE A 174 30.78 4.66 15.87
C ILE A 174 30.75 4.60 17.41
N HIS A 175 29.60 4.44 18.03
CA HIS A 175 29.46 4.36 19.48
C HIS A 175 30.14 3.11 20.08
N ILE A 176 30.17 2.01 19.36
CA ILE A 176 30.86 0.79 19.80
C ILE A 176 32.40 0.94 19.66
N SER A 177 32.87 1.72 18.72
CA SER A 177 34.30 1.91 18.42
C SER A 177 34.99 3.02 19.23
N GLU A 178 34.27 3.85 19.96
CA GLU A 178 34.84 4.80 20.91
C GLU A 178 35.16 4.09 22.24
N PRO A 179 36.45 3.78 22.55
CA PRO A 179 36.79 3.27 23.87
C PRO A 179 36.50 4.36 24.90
N THR A 180 35.70 4.02 25.89
CA THR A 180 35.45 4.82 27.10
C THR A 180 36.79 5.26 27.66
N ARG A 181 37.28 6.44 27.32
CA ARG A 181 38.31 7.14 28.09
C ARG A 181 37.66 7.72 29.34
N LEU A 182 37.41 6.83 30.31
CA LEU A 182 37.27 7.21 31.70
C LEU A 182 38.67 7.21 32.30
N GLN A 183 39.23 8.39 32.50
CA GLN A 183 40.23 8.64 33.50
C GLN A 183 39.57 9.20 34.74
#